data_8220741e31976b2f770694df4051e368
#
_entry.id   8220741e31976b2f770694df4051e368
#
_cell.length_a   1.000
_cell.length_b   1.000
_cell.length_c   1.000
_cell.angle_alpha   90.00
_cell.angle_beta   90.00
_cell.angle_gamma   90.00
#
_symmetry.space_group_name_H-M   'P 1'
#
loop_
_entity.id
_entity.type
_entity.pdbx_description
1 polymer ?
#
loop_
_entity_poly.entity_id
_entity_poly.type
_entity_poly.pdbx_seq_one_letter_code
_entity_poly.pdbx_strand_id
1 'polypeptide(L)'
;MTGWTEGCDCVIVLIFPDSLAKLRKIIYFCIRIIRIIEKMLKILISYPLSALCVAAIWTVCLIDIPETPVSDVRLIDKWAHVSMYLVLGLLIGMERLRSSEGRRATGRMLFSLVWLMPVIMSGVIEILQACCTGGRRSGDWLDFIANAIGSTISLIIVVVVITRGRRKGNE
;
A
#
# COMPACT_ATOMS: atom_id res chain seq x y z
N MET A 1 -12.85 -2.66 -24.53
CA MET A 1 -13.26 -1.24 -24.65
C MET A 1 -12.17 -0.36 -24.06
N THR A 2 -11.03 -0.21 -24.70
CA THR A 2 -9.83 0.50 -24.19
C THR A 2 -9.20 1.46 -25.21
N GLY A 3 -9.93 1.84 -26.24
CA GLY A 3 -9.39 2.62 -27.37
C GLY A 3 -9.59 4.14 -27.32
N TRP A 4 -10.25 4.72 -26.29
CA TRP A 4 -10.62 6.13 -26.31
C TRP A 4 -9.68 7.08 -25.56
N THR A 5 -8.72 6.58 -24.80
CA THR A 5 -7.88 7.43 -23.93
C THR A 5 -6.61 7.96 -24.60
N GLU A 6 -6.06 7.23 -25.57
CA GLU A 6 -4.84 7.67 -26.28
C GLU A 6 -5.12 8.76 -27.33
N GLY A 7 -6.33 8.77 -27.90
CA GLY A 7 -6.73 9.79 -28.87
C GLY A 7 -6.95 11.18 -28.28
N CYS A 8 -7.38 11.29 -27.03
CA CYS A 8 -7.63 12.58 -26.38
C CYS A 8 -6.34 13.38 -26.10
N ASP A 9 -5.23 12.71 -25.80
CA ASP A 9 -3.97 13.39 -25.49
C ASP A 9 -3.39 14.07 -26.76
N CYS A 10 -3.53 13.44 -27.94
CA CYS A 10 -3.11 14.03 -29.22
C CYS A 10 -4.01 15.19 -29.66
N VAL A 11 -5.33 15.09 -29.46
CA VAL A 11 -6.29 16.12 -29.88
C VAL A 11 -6.10 17.41 -29.08
N ILE A 12 -5.86 17.32 -27.76
CA ILE A 12 -5.62 18.48 -26.88
C ILE A 12 -4.32 19.22 -27.29
N VAL A 13 -3.29 18.47 -27.69
CA VAL A 13 -2.01 19.06 -28.15
C VAL A 13 -2.16 19.82 -29.48
N LEU A 14 -3.07 19.39 -30.35
CA LEU A 14 -3.28 20.00 -31.67
C LEU A 14 -4.22 21.22 -31.66
N ILE A 15 -5.13 21.33 -30.68
CA ILE A 15 -6.15 22.37 -30.65
C ILE A 15 -5.68 23.68 -30.02
N PHE A 16 -4.65 23.66 -29.15
CA PHE A 16 -4.21 24.86 -28.45
C PHE A 16 -2.90 25.39 -29.03
N PRO A 17 -2.90 26.62 -29.65
CA PRO A 17 -1.71 27.28 -30.14
C PRO A 17 -0.76 27.67 -28.99
N ASP A 18 0.52 27.91 -29.31
CA ASP A 18 1.58 28.19 -28.31
C ASP A 18 1.31 29.34 -27.36
N SER A 19 0.50 30.33 -27.74
CA SER A 19 0.05 31.44 -26.88
C SER A 19 -0.77 30.97 -25.65
N LEU A 20 -1.38 29.77 -25.69
CA LEU A 20 -2.15 29.15 -24.61
C LEU A 20 -1.38 28.04 -23.87
N ALA A 21 -0.06 28.02 -23.98
CA ALA A 21 0.80 26.97 -23.42
C ALA A 21 0.61 26.79 -21.90
N LYS A 22 0.31 27.85 -21.16
CA LYS A 22 0.02 27.78 -19.71
C LYS A 22 -1.28 27.03 -19.43
N LEU A 23 -2.34 27.33 -20.21
CA LEU A 23 -3.65 26.69 -20.05
C LEU A 23 -3.56 25.20 -20.40
N ARG A 24 -2.83 24.86 -21.46
CA ARG A 24 -2.54 23.47 -21.85
C ARG A 24 -1.83 22.69 -20.73
N LYS A 25 -0.82 23.28 -20.08
CA LYS A 25 -0.12 22.66 -18.94
C LYS A 25 -1.05 22.41 -17.76
N ILE A 26 -1.92 23.35 -17.42
CA ILE A 26 -2.90 23.21 -16.33
C ILE A 26 -3.90 22.10 -16.65
N ILE A 27 -4.45 22.07 -17.87
CA ILE A 27 -5.38 21.02 -18.30
C ILE A 27 -4.71 19.65 -18.25
N TYR A 28 -3.47 19.53 -18.77
CA TYR A 28 -2.70 18.28 -18.72
C TYR A 28 -2.46 17.82 -17.28
N PHE A 29 -2.11 18.74 -16.39
CA PHE A 29 -1.90 18.47 -14.97
C PHE A 29 -3.21 18.00 -14.29
N CYS A 30 -4.35 18.66 -14.56
CA CYS A 30 -5.65 18.25 -14.04
C CYS A 30 -6.06 16.86 -14.52
N ILE A 31 -5.90 16.56 -15.82
CA ILE A 31 -6.17 15.24 -16.38
C ILE A 31 -5.30 14.16 -15.73
N ARG A 32 -4.03 14.46 -15.48
CA ARG A 32 -3.11 13.56 -14.80
C ARG A 32 -3.53 13.28 -13.36
N ILE A 33 -3.96 14.30 -12.62
CA ILE A 33 -4.49 14.15 -11.27
C ILE A 33 -5.76 13.30 -11.27
N ILE A 34 -6.71 13.57 -12.17
CA ILE A 34 -7.96 12.79 -12.27
C ILE A 34 -7.64 11.30 -12.52
N ARG A 35 -6.73 10.99 -13.44
CA ARG A 35 -6.28 9.60 -13.70
C ARG A 35 -5.63 8.95 -12.47
N ILE A 36 -4.87 9.70 -11.68
CA ILE A 36 -4.27 9.21 -10.43
C ILE A 36 -5.38 8.88 -9.43
N ILE A 37 -6.35 9.79 -9.25
CA ILE A 37 -7.49 9.60 -8.34
C ILE A 37 -8.31 8.37 -8.75
N GLU A 38 -8.62 8.21 -10.03
CA GLU A 38 -9.33 7.04 -10.55
C GLU A 38 -8.58 5.72 -10.29
N LYS A 39 -7.25 5.71 -10.49
CA LYS A 39 -6.43 4.54 -10.18
C LYS A 39 -6.42 4.24 -8.68
N MET A 40 -6.28 5.26 -7.84
CA MET A 40 -6.32 5.12 -6.39
C MET A 40 -7.68 4.56 -5.93
N LEU A 41 -8.78 5.10 -6.47
CA LEU A 41 -10.13 4.64 -6.16
C LEU A 41 -10.35 3.18 -6.58
N LYS A 42 -9.88 2.80 -7.77
CA LYS A 42 -9.93 1.39 -8.22
C LYS A 42 -9.16 0.45 -7.30
N ILE A 43 -7.98 0.88 -6.83
CA ILE A 43 -7.19 0.10 -5.86
C ILE A 43 -7.96 -0.03 -4.55
N LEU A 44 -8.51 1.06 -4.02
CA LEU A 44 -9.27 1.07 -2.78
C LEU A 44 -10.49 0.13 -2.84
N ILE A 45 -11.24 0.16 -3.96
CA ILE A 45 -12.39 -0.72 -4.19
C ILE A 45 -11.94 -2.19 -4.38
N SER A 46 -10.75 -2.43 -4.96
CA SER A 46 -10.24 -3.77 -5.20
C SER A 46 -9.64 -4.42 -3.94
N TYR A 47 -9.22 -3.62 -2.95
CA TYR A 47 -8.55 -4.06 -1.72
C TYR A 47 -9.18 -3.41 -0.47
N PRO A 48 -10.50 -3.59 -0.23
CA PRO A 48 -11.21 -2.85 0.81
C PRO A 48 -10.75 -3.23 2.23
N LEU A 49 -10.48 -4.51 2.50
CA LEU A 49 -10.02 -4.96 3.81
C LEU A 49 -8.58 -4.50 4.09
N SER A 50 -7.72 -4.56 3.09
CA SER A 50 -6.35 -4.04 3.20
C SER A 50 -6.34 -2.52 3.41
N ALA A 51 -7.22 -1.78 2.73
CA ALA A 51 -7.36 -0.35 2.91
C ALA A 51 -7.84 0.01 4.33
N LEU A 52 -8.81 -0.72 4.85
CA LEU A 52 -9.27 -0.55 6.24
C LEU A 52 -8.14 -0.87 7.23
N CYS A 53 -7.39 -1.94 6.99
CA CYS A 53 -6.25 -2.31 7.82
C CYS A 53 -5.15 -1.23 7.80
N VAL A 54 -4.83 -0.67 6.63
CA VAL A 54 -3.90 0.46 6.50
C VAL A 54 -4.40 1.65 7.31
N ALA A 55 -5.68 2.03 7.19
CA ALA A 55 -6.26 3.14 7.96
C ALA A 55 -6.15 2.88 9.48
N ALA A 56 -6.41 1.66 9.93
CA ALA A 56 -6.28 1.27 11.33
C ALA A 56 -4.82 1.37 11.81
N ILE A 57 -3.85 0.88 11.04
CA ILE A 57 -2.42 0.99 11.35
C ILE A 57 -2.00 2.45 11.50
N TRP A 58 -2.35 3.30 10.53
CA TRP A 58 -2.05 4.73 10.58
C TRP A 58 -2.66 5.39 11.83
N THR A 59 -3.92 5.06 12.13
CA THR A 59 -4.61 5.58 13.31
C THR A 59 -3.89 5.19 14.59
N VAL A 60 -3.60 3.89 14.79
CA VAL A 60 -2.93 3.38 15.99
C VAL A 60 -1.51 3.94 16.13
N CYS A 61 -0.78 4.08 15.02
CA CYS A 61 0.59 4.59 15.05
C CYS A 61 0.67 6.10 15.33
N LEU A 62 -0.34 6.89 14.95
CA LEU A 62 -0.31 8.35 15.07
C LEU A 62 -1.12 8.89 16.26
N ILE A 63 -2.06 8.11 16.82
CA ILE A 63 -2.81 8.50 18.02
C ILE A 63 -1.93 8.34 19.28
N ASP A 64 -2.08 9.28 20.21
CA ASP A 64 -1.51 9.17 21.53
C ASP A 64 -2.28 8.12 22.33
N ILE A 65 -1.66 6.97 22.55
CA ILE A 65 -2.22 5.95 23.45
C ILE A 65 -1.73 6.26 24.86
N PRO A 66 -2.63 6.44 25.85
CA PRO A 66 -2.23 6.61 27.24
C PRO A 66 -1.34 5.45 27.68
N GLU A 67 -0.31 5.76 28.49
CA GLU A 67 0.56 4.73 29.06
C GLU A 67 -0.28 3.72 29.84
N THR A 68 -0.28 2.48 29.38
CA THR A 68 -0.92 1.37 30.10
C THR A 68 0.14 0.59 30.86
N PRO A 69 -0.21 -0.10 31.97
CA PRO A 69 0.76 -0.92 32.71
C PRO A 69 1.46 -2.00 31.88
N VAL A 70 0.93 -2.27 30.69
CA VAL A 70 1.48 -3.23 29.71
C VAL A 70 2.55 -2.60 28.81
N SER A 71 2.66 -1.26 28.77
CA SER A 71 3.65 -0.53 27.97
C SER A 71 5.10 -0.72 28.46
N ASP A 72 5.30 -1.18 29.69
CA ASP A 72 6.62 -1.50 30.27
C ASP A 72 7.30 -2.71 29.61
N VAL A 73 6.56 -3.52 28.83
CA VAL A 73 7.13 -4.69 28.14
C VAL A 73 7.44 -4.32 26.70
N ARG A 74 8.63 -3.76 26.47
CA ARG A 74 9.16 -3.40 25.15
C ARG A 74 8.94 -4.45 24.06
N LEU A 75 8.91 -5.74 24.40
CA LEU A 75 8.68 -6.83 23.48
C LEU A 75 7.25 -6.93 22.98
N ILE A 76 6.24 -6.54 23.79
CA ILE A 76 4.82 -6.61 23.37
C ILE A 76 4.55 -5.62 22.25
N ASP A 77 5.12 -4.43 22.31
CA ASP A 77 5.00 -3.43 21.25
C ASP A 77 5.56 -3.96 19.91
N LYS A 78 6.76 -4.55 19.94
CA LYS A 78 7.36 -5.16 18.73
C LYS A 78 6.51 -6.30 18.14
N TRP A 79 5.91 -7.14 19.00
CA TRP A 79 5.00 -8.19 18.54
C TRP A 79 3.72 -7.62 17.94
N ALA A 80 3.21 -6.50 18.46
CA ALA A 80 2.07 -5.80 17.86
C ALA A 80 2.41 -5.33 16.45
N HIS A 81 3.57 -4.71 16.23
CA HIS A 81 4.05 -4.29 14.93
C HIS A 81 4.18 -5.47 13.94
N VAL A 82 4.84 -6.56 14.35
CA VAL A 82 4.92 -7.79 13.53
C VAL A 82 3.53 -8.29 13.14
N SER A 83 2.60 -8.35 14.11
CA SER A 83 1.24 -8.86 13.89
C SER A 83 0.43 -7.98 12.95
N MET A 84 0.48 -6.66 13.09
CA MET A 84 -0.23 -5.71 12.21
C MET A 84 0.22 -5.86 10.76
N TYR A 85 1.53 -5.92 10.51
CA TYR A 85 2.05 -6.04 9.15
C TYR A 85 1.93 -7.45 8.58
N LEU A 86 1.93 -8.48 9.42
CA LEU A 86 1.57 -9.83 9.02
C LEU A 86 0.13 -9.89 8.51
N VAL A 87 -0.82 -9.37 9.30
CA VAL A 87 -2.24 -9.32 8.93
C VAL A 87 -2.45 -8.52 7.66
N LEU A 88 -1.84 -7.33 7.55
CA LEU A 88 -1.93 -6.51 6.34
C LEU A 88 -1.47 -7.26 5.10
N GLY A 89 -0.31 -7.90 5.15
CA GLY A 89 0.22 -8.66 4.01
C GLY A 89 -0.64 -9.87 3.64
N LEU A 90 -1.23 -10.56 4.62
CA LEU A 90 -2.16 -11.66 4.39
C LEU A 90 -3.47 -11.16 3.75
N LEU A 91 -4.01 -10.02 4.20
CA LEU A 91 -5.21 -9.41 3.61
C LEU A 91 -4.96 -9.04 2.14
N ILE A 92 -3.87 -8.36 1.83
CA ILE A 92 -3.47 -8.03 0.45
C ILE A 92 -3.37 -9.30 -0.40
N GLY A 93 -2.72 -10.36 0.13
CA GLY A 93 -2.58 -11.63 -0.54
C GLY A 93 -3.93 -12.32 -0.82
N MET A 94 -4.83 -12.35 0.16
CA MET A 94 -6.18 -12.92 0.02
C MET A 94 -7.04 -12.15 -0.99
N GLU A 95 -7.06 -10.83 -0.90
CA GLU A 95 -7.81 -9.97 -1.85
C GLU A 95 -7.27 -10.14 -3.27
N ARG A 96 -5.95 -10.25 -3.41
CA ARG A 96 -5.32 -10.53 -4.70
C ARG A 96 -5.73 -11.89 -5.27
N LEU A 97 -5.80 -12.92 -4.44
CA LEU A 97 -6.24 -14.26 -4.86
C LEU A 97 -7.71 -14.30 -5.28
N ARG A 98 -8.56 -13.49 -4.64
CA ARG A 98 -9.99 -13.36 -4.98
C ARG A 98 -10.22 -12.63 -6.28
N SER A 99 -9.31 -11.75 -6.69
CA SER A 99 -9.46 -11.01 -7.94
C SER A 99 -9.31 -11.95 -9.15
N SER A 100 -10.01 -11.65 -10.24
CA SER A 100 -9.93 -12.39 -11.50
C SER A 100 -8.50 -12.49 -12.07
N GLU A 101 -7.64 -11.55 -11.71
CA GLU A 101 -6.22 -11.52 -12.07
C GLU A 101 -5.33 -12.31 -11.11
N GLY A 102 -5.86 -12.84 -10.00
CA GLY A 102 -5.07 -13.53 -8.97
C GLY A 102 -4.29 -14.73 -9.48
N ARG A 103 -4.86 -15.46 -10.43
CA ARG A 103 -4.18 -16.58 -11.10
C ARG A 103 -2.97 -16.17 -11.94
N ARG A 104 -2.88 -14.91 -12.36
CA ARG A 104 -1.75 -14.35 -13.14
C ARG A 104 -0.74 -13.59 -12.26
N ALA A 105 -0.85 -13.67 -10.93
CA ALA A 105 0.06 -12.97 -10.05
C ALA A 105 1.50 -13.43 -10.28
N THR A 106 2.36 -12.51 -10.71
CA THR A 106 3.79 -12.75 -10.88
C THR A 106 4.51 -12.57 -9.54
N GLY A 107 5.60 -13.29 -9.30
CA GLY A 107 6.39 -13.16 -8.09
C GLY A 107 6.81 -11.71 -7.79
N ARG A 108 7.20 -10.93 -8.81
CA ARG A 108 7.52 -9.49 -8.68
C ARG A 108 6.33 -8.69 -8.16
N MET A 109 5.13 -8.97 -8.63
CA MET A 109 3.92 -8.26 -8.22
C MET A 109 3.57 -8.57 -6.76
N LEU A 110 3.67 -9.84 -6.36
CA LEU A 110 3.45 -10.25 -4.98
C LEU A 110 4.48 -9.60 -4.05
N PHE A 111 5.76 -9.61 -4.43
CA PHE A 111 6.80 -8.92 -3.69
C PHE A 111 6.52 -7.43 -3.53
N SER A 112 6.14 -6.74 -4.62
CA SER A 112 5.83 -5.31 -4.55
C SER A 112 4.63 -4.99 -3.67
N LEU A 113 3.53 -5.76 -3.77
CA LEU A 113 2.29 -5.46 -3.06
C LEU A 113 2.31 -5.92 -1.60
N VAL A 114 2.84 -7.13 -1.34
CA VAL A 114 2.75 -7.76 -0.01
C VAL A 114 3.94 -7.38 0.87
N TRP A 115 5.08 -7.03 0.28
CA TRP A 115 6.30 -6.73 1.02
C TRP A 115 6.76 -5.28 0.85
N LEU A 116 7.06 -4.87 -0.38
CA LEU A 116 7.73 -3.58 -0.63
C LEU A 116 6.84 -2.39 -0.22
N MET A 117 5.57 -2.38 -0.61
CA MET A 117 4.65 -1.28 -0.29
C MET A 117 4.39 -1.15 1.22
N PRO A 118 4.08 -2.23 1.97
CA PRO A 118 3.98 -2.15 3.42
C PRO A 118 5.27 -1.69 4.11
N VAL A 119 6.44 -2.17 3.68
CA VAL A 119 7.72 -1.75 4.27
C VAL A 119 8.01 -0.27 4.00
N ILE A 120 7.76 0.23 2.78
CA ILE A 120 7.89 1.67 2.49
C ILE A 120 6.92 2.48 3.37
N MET A 121 5.66 2.03 3.49
CA MET A 121 4.65 2.66 4.34
C MET A 121 5.11 2.72 5.80
N SER A 122 5.69 1.64 6.31
CA SER A 122 6.28 1.59 7.66
C SER A 122 7.35 2.66 7.83
N GLY A 123 8.31 2.75 6.92
CA GLY A 123 9.36 3.76 6.97
C GLY A 123 8.82 5.20 6.97
N VAL A 124 7.77 5.45 6.20
CA VAL A 124 7.08 6.76 6.20
C VAL A 124 6.45 7.05 7.55
N ILE A 125 5.79 6.07 8.17
CA ILE A 125 5.17 6.22 9.49
C ILE A 125 6.24 6.54 10.55
N GLU A 126 7.38 5.81 10.56
CA GLU A 126 8.47 6.06 11.50
C GLU A 126 9.05 7.48 11.36
N ILE A 127 9.25 7.96 10.13
CA ILE A 127 9.70 9.32 9.86
C ILE A 127 8.67 10.35 10.36
N LEU A 128 7.39 10.12 10.12
CA LEU A 128 6.33 11.02 10.59
C LEU A 128 6.25 11.03 12.12
N GLN A 129 6.41 9.89 12.76
CA GLN A 129 6.48 9.81 14.23
C GLN A 129 7.67 10.61 14.77
N ALA A 130 8.85 10.48 14.16
CA ALA A 130 10.03 11.22 14.57
C ALA A 130 9.91 12.74 14.36
N CYS A 131 9.27 13.17 13.25
CA CYS A 131 9.28 14.59 12.84
C CYS A 131 8.01 15.35 13.27
N CYS A 132 6.85 14.70 13.35
CA CYS A 132 5.55 15.37 13.43
C CYS A 132 4.83 15.19 14.76
N THR A 133 5.31 14.34 15.68
CA THR A 133 4.64 14.10 16.97
C THR A 133 5.09 15.02 18.10
N GLY A 134 5.99 15.98 17.83
CA GLY A 134 6.50 16.92 18.84
C GLY A 134 7.24 16.24 20.00
N GLY A 135 7.90 15.12 19.76
CA GLY A 135 8.66 14.35 20.75
C GLY A 135 7.81 13.39 21.60
N ARG A 136 6.51 13.30 21.37
CA ARG A 136 5.60 12.39 22.08
C ARG A 136 5.78 10.92 21.69
N ARG A 137 6.16 10.66 20.42
CA ARG A 137 6.62 9.35 19.94
C ARG A 137 7.97 9.51 19.26
N SER A 138 8.92 8.71 19.64
CA SER A 138 10.19 8.57 18.92
C SER A 138 10.01 7.49 17.87
N GLY A 139 10.26 7.82 16.59
CA GLY A 139 10.38 6.78 15.56
C GLY A 139 11.44 5.76 16.01
N ASP A 140 11.07 4.49 16.10
CA ASP A 140 11.96 3.44 16.56
C ASP A 140 12.39 2.54 15.40
N TRP A 141 13.68 2.51 15.14
CA TRP A 141 14.25 1.64 14.13
C TRP A 141 13.88 0.15 14.32
N LEU A 142 13.67 -0.28 15.57
CA LEU A 142 13.25 -1.64 15.87
C LEU A 142 11.80 -1.91 15.42
N ASP A 143 10.92 -0.91 15.43
CA ASP A 143 9.55 -1.02 14.92
C ASP A 143 9.53 -1.21 13.41
N PHE A 144 10.40 -0.47 12.69
CA PHE A 144 10.59 -0.68 11.27
C PHE A 144 11.04 -2.11 10.95
N ILE A 145 12.01 -2.66 11.71
CA ILE A 145 12.47 -4.05 11.55
C ILE A 145 11.34 -5.04 11.85
N ALA A 146 10.57 -4.83 12.92
CA ALA A 146 9.42 -5.67 13.28
C ALA A 146 8.37 -5.70 12.16
N ASN A 147 8.07 -4.54 11.57
CA ASN A 147 7.16 -4.40 10.44
C ASN A 147 7.66 -5.15 9.20
N ALA A 148 8.96 -5.05 8.90
CA ALA A 148 9.58 -5.78 7.80
C ALA A 148 9.54 -7.31 8.01
N ILE A 149 9.73 -7.78 9.25
CA ILE A 149 9.59 -9.21 9.60
C ILE A 149 8.16 -9.68 9.37
N GLY A 150 7.14 -8.95 9.86
CA GLY A 150 5.72 -9.28 9.64
C GLY A 150 5.38 -9.37 8.16
N SER A 151 5.82 -8.39 7.36
CA SER A 151 5.66 -8.39 5.90
C SER A 151 6.36 -9.57 5.21
N THR A 152 7.54 -9.98 5.71
CA THR A 152 8.30 -11.10 5.15
C THR A 152 7.57 -12.43 5.40
N ILE A 153 7.08 -12.64 6.62
CA ILE A 153 6.32 -13.85 6.97
C ILE A 153 5.05 -13.92 6.11
N SER A 154 4.31 -12.82 5.95
CA SER A 154 3.11 -12.80 5.12
C SER A 154 3.42 -13.11 3.65
N LEU A 155 4.50 -12.56 3.09
CA LEU A 155 4.91 -12.87 1.72
C LEU A 155 5.19 -14.37 1.53
N ILE A 156 5.93 -14.98 2.45
CA ILE A 156 6.24 -16.42 2.39
C ILE A 156 4.93 -17.24 2.39
N ILE A 157 4.01 -16.95 3.31
CA ILE A 157 2.72 -17.63 3.40
C ILE A 157 1.93 -17.49 2.10
N VAL A 158 1.80 -16.25 1.59
CA VAL A 158 1.05 -15.97 0.35
C VAL A 158 1.65 -16.70 -0.85
N VAL A 159 2.98 -16.70 -0.99
CA VAL A 159 3.67 -17.42 -2.08
C VAL A 159 3.45 -18.93 -1.97
N VAL A 160 3.54 -19.50 -0.77
CA VAL A 160 3.29 -20.93 -0.55
C VAL A 160 1.87 -21.32 -0.89
N VAL A 161 0.87 -20.52 -0.49
CA VAL A 161 -0.55 -20.78 -0.79
C VAL A 161 -0.79 -20.74 -2.30
N ILE A 162 -0.25 -19.74 -2.99
CA ILE A 162 -0.40 -19.61 -4.46
C ILE A 162 0.25 -20.76 -5.19
N THR A 163 1.46 -21.14 -4.81
CA THR A 163 2.19 -22.23 -5.49
C THR A 163 1.51 -23.57 -5.30
N ARG A 164 0.99 -23.86 -4.09
CA ARG A 164 0.22 -25.08 -3.82
C ARG A 164 -1.11 -25.11 -4.59
N GLY A 165 -1.81 -23.97 -4.64
CA GLY A 165 -3.06 -23.88 -5.40
C GLY A 165 -2.87 -24.11 -6.91
N ARG A 166 -1.77 -23.62 -7.49
CA ARG A 166 -1.43 -23.85 -8.90
C ARG A 166 -1.10 -25.30 -9.22
N ARG A 167 -0.43 -26.02 -8.32
CA ARG A 167 -0.11 -27.45 -8.51
C ARG A 167 -1.38 -28.29 -8.56
N LYS A 168 -2.33 -28.08 -7.64
CA LYS A 168 -3.60 -28.80 -7.61
C LYS A 168 -4.53 -28.53 -8.81
N GLY A 169 -4.37 -27.42 -9.49
CA GLY A 169 -5.17 -27.10 -10.68
C GLY A 169 -4.59 -27.65 -11.99
N ASN A 170 -3.40 -28.26 -11.95
CA ASN A 170 -2.74 -28.90 -13.09
C ASN A 170 -2.77 -30.44 -13.04
N GLU A 171 -3.30 -31.03 -11.96
CA GLU A 171 -3.63 -32.44 -11.79
C GLU A 171 -5.10 -32.70 -12.18
#